data_59370b855f99251f4fd0cb80c5ffc56f
#
_entry.id   59370b855f99251f4fd0cb80c5ffc56f
#
_cell.length_a   1.000
_cell.length_b   1.000
_cell.length_c   1.000
_cell.angle_alpha   90.00
_cell.angle_beta   90.00
_cell.angle_gamma   90.00
#
_symmetry.space_group_name_H-M   'P 1'
#
loop_
_entity.id
_entity.type
_entity.pdbx_description
1 polymer ?
#
loop_
_entity_poly.entity_id
_entity_poly.type
_entity_poly.pdbx_seq_one_letter_code
_entity_poly.pdbx_strand_id
1 'polypeptide(L)'
;MERQTIILLDNGSRRAEATLNLRKLATSLESAVGETIYQVSLQHANHIDPGLVEGRHALTFEAFLRDRLQSGQRKFLVVPLFFGQSRALTSFIPDIVSSLQAKFGHF
;
A
#
# COMPACT_ATOMS: atom_id res chain seq x y z
N MET A 1 7.04 19.28 -11.59
CA MET A 1 5.89 18.94 -10.74
C MET A 1 6.09 17.54 -10.16
N GLU A 2 5.98 17.41 -8.85
CA GLU A 2 6.10 16.12 -8.20
C GLU A 2 4.87 15.27 -8.45
N ARG A 3 5.07 14.03 -8.91
CA ARG A 3 3.97 13.11 -9.12
C ARG A 3 3.48 12.53 -7.79
N GLN A 4 2.18 12.46 -7.65
CA GLN A 4 1.55 11.80 -6.51
C GLN A 4 1.49 10.29 -6.74
N THR A 5 1.93 9.52 -5.76
CA THR A 5 1.80 8.06 -5.77
C THR A 5 0.48 7.68 -5.12
N ILE A 6 -0.39 6.98 -5.84
CA ILE A 6 -1.71 6.58 -5.37
C ILE A 6 -1.64 5.16 -4.85
N ILE A 7 -2.06 4.96 -3.61
CA ILE A 7 -1.99 3.68 -2.90
C ILE A 7 -3.40 3.25 -2.50
N LEU A 8 -3.81 2.07 -2.98
CA LEU A 8 -5.02 1.41 -2.50
C LEU A 8 -4.58 0.47 -1.37
N LEU A 9 -5.02 0.77 -0.15
CA LEU A 9 -4.52 0.13 1.05
C LEU A 9 -5.63 -0.65 1.77
N ASP A 10 -5.39 -1.93 2.02
CA ASP A 10 -6.25 -2.73 2.88
C ASP A 10 -5.50 -3.14 4.16
N ASN A 11 -6.20 -3.78 5.08
CA ASN A 11 -5.60 -4.25 6.32
C ASN A 11 -4.62 -5.40 6.10
N GLY A 12 -4.83 -6.18 5.06
CA GLY A 12 -3.97 -7.31 4.73
C GLY A 12 -4.53 -8.65 5.16
N SER A 13 -4.03 -9.68 4.50
CA SER A 13 -4.42 -11.05 4.72
C SER A 13 -3.27 -11.95 4.32
N ARG A 14 -3.21 -13.16 4.88
CA ARG A 14 -2.28 -14.20 4.46
C ARG A 14 -2.82 -15.01 3.28
N ARG A 15 -4.05 -14.74 2.87
CA ARG A 15 -4.68 -15.42 1.72
C ARG A 15 -4.28 -14.76 0.42
N ALA A 16 -3.74 -15.54 -0.50
CA ALA A 16 -3.33 -15.05 -1.82
C ALA A 16 -4.51 -14.44 -2.59
N GLU A 17 -5.68 -15.06 -2.51
CA GLU A 17 -6.87 -14.59 -3.22
C GLU A 17 -7.29 -13.18 -2.81
N ALA A 18 -7.06 -12.78 -1.56
CA ALA A 18 -7.35 -11.42 -1.10
C ALA A 18 -6.47 -10.41 -1.84
N THR A 19 -5.18 -10.70 -2.00
CA THR A 19 -4.25 -9.87 -2.75
C THR A 19 -4.65 -9.79 -4.23
N LEU A 20 -4.98 -10.94 -4.83
CA LEU A 20 -5.37 -11.00 -6.24
C LEU A 20 -6.65 -10.20 -6.50
N ASN A 21 -7.63 -10.29 -5.61
CA ASN A 21 -8.87 -9.52 -5.74
C ASN A 21 -8.64 -8.02 -5.63
N LEU A 22 -7.76 -7.59 -4.74
CA LEU A 22 -7.42 -6.17 -4.59
C LEU A 22 -6.64 -5.65 -5.80
N ARG A 23 -5.79 -6.47 -6.39
CA ARG A 23 -5.10 -6.11 -7.63
C ARG A 23 -6.08 -5.90 -8.77
N LYS A 24 -7.13 -6.73 -8.85
CA LYS A 24 -8.21 -6.55 -9.84
C LYS A 24 -8.95 -5.24 -9.63
N LEU A 25 -9.24 -4.90 -8.39
CA LEU A 25 -9.89 -3.64 -8.05
C LEU A 25 -9.01 -2.46 -8.44
N ALA A 26 -7.72 -2.51 -8.11
CA ALA A 26 -6.77 -1.46 -8.47
C ALA A 26 -6.71 -1.28 -9.98
N THR A 27 -6.67 -2.37 -10.76
CA THR A 27 -6.66 -2.32 -12.21
C THR A 27 -7.93 -1.66 -12.76
N SER A 28 -9.10 -1.98 -12.19
CA SER A 28 -10.36 -1.35 -12.59
C SER A 28 -10.36 0.15 -12.29
N LEU A 29 -9.83 0.55 -11.13
CA LEU A 29 -9.72 1.96 -10.77
C LEU A 29 -8.74 2.71 -11.66
N GLU A 30 -7.62 2.08 -12.03
CA GLU A 30 -6.66 2.66 -12.96
C GLU A 30 -7.33 2.99 -14.29
N SER A 31 -8.13 2.07 -14.82
CA SER A 31 -8.86 2.28 -16.07
C SER A 31 -9.84 3.45 -15.95
N ALA A 32 -10.49 3.60 -14.79
CA ALA A 32 -11.47 4.65 -14.58
C ALA A 32 -10.85 6.04 -14.42
N VAL A 33 -9.69 6.13 -13.73
CA VAL A 33 -9.07 7.43 -13.42
C VAL A 33 -7.89 7.79 -14.31
N GLY A 34 -7.38 6.84 -15.09
CA GLY A 34 -6.26 7.09 -16.01
C GLY A 34 -4.91 7.25 -15.34
N GLU A 35 -4.73 6.75 -14.13
CA GLU A 35 -3.49 6.83 -13.37
C GLU A 35 -3.14 5.47 -12.77
N THR A 36 -1.84 5.25 -12.51
CA THR A 36 -1.38 4.02 -11.85
C THR A 36 -1.80 4.02 -10.38
N ILE A 37 -2.39 2.91 -9.94
CA ILE A 37 -2.81 2.70 -8.56
C ILE A 37 -2.11 1.46 -8.03
N TYR A 38 -1.35 1.63 -6.94
CA TYR A 38 -0.61 0.54 -6.32
C TYR A 38 -1.45 -0.08 -5.21
N GLN A 39 -1.65 -1.40 -5.30
CA GLN A 39 -2.31 -2.14 -4.23
C GLN A 39 -1.26 -2.57 -3.22
N VAL A 40 -1.43 -2.17 -1.96
CA VAL A 40 -0.58 -2.60 -0.85
C VAL A 40 -1.46 -2.95 0.35
N SER A 41 -0.92 -3.78 1.23
CA SER A 41 -1.61 -4.20 2.45
C SER A 41 -0.84 -3.69 3.66
N LEU A 42 -1.57 -3.33 4.73
CA LEU A 42 -0.94 -2.79 5.94
C LEU A 42 -0.01 -3.83 6.58
N GLN A 43 -0.45 -5.09 6.63
CA GLN A 43 0.31 -6.17 7.26
C GLN A 43 -0.02 -7.52 6.62
N HIS A 44 0.75 -8.55 6.96
CA HIS A 44 0.55 -9.96 6.57
C HIS A 44 0.87 -10.33 5.13
N ALA A 45 0.84 -9.37 4.19
CA ALA A 45 1.07 -9.66 2.77
C ALA A 45 2.45 -10.28 2.51
N ASN A 46 3.45 -9.93 3.31
CA ASN A 46 4.80 -10.47 3.19
C ASN A 46 4.91 -11.96 3.56
N HIS A 47 3.85 -12.55 4.12
CA HIS A 47 3.80 -13.99 4.43
C HIS A 47 3.20 -14.82 3.30
N ILE A 48 2.77 -14.19 2.21
CA ILE A 48 2.20 -14.89 1.05
C ILE A 48 3.33 -15.32 0.13
N ASP A 49 3.33 -16.60 -0.28
CA ASP A 49 4.27 -17.10 -1.26
C ASP A 49 4.04 -16.36 -2.59
N PRO A 50 5.08 -15.72 -3.16
CA PRO A 50 4.94 -15.01 -4.44
C PRO A 50 4.38 -15.87 -5.57
N GLY A 51 4.66 -17.17 -5.58
CA GLY A 51 4.13 -18.09 -6.57
C GLY A 51 2.61 -18.18 -6.58
N LEU A 52 1.94 -17.87 -5.45
CA LEU A 52 0.49 -17.87 -5.35
C LEU A 52 -0.13 -16.56 -5.84
N VAL A 53 0.67 -15.54 -6.08
CA VAL A 53 0.22 -14.22 -6.54
C VAL A 53 0.95 -13.80 -7.82
N GLU A 54 1.02 -14.72 -8.77
CA GLU A 54 1.56 -14.51 -10.11
C GLU A 54 3.06 -14.14 -10.12
N GLY A 55 3.82 -14.62 -9.13
CA GLY A 55 5.25 -14.35 -9.02
C GLY A 55 5.61 -12.95 -8.56
N ARG A 56 4.64 -12.08 -8.32
CA ARG A 56 4.87 -10.73 -7.82
C ARG A 56 4.59 -10.68 -6.32
N HIS A 57 5.60 -10.30 -5.54
CA HIS A 57 5.44 -10.16 -4.09
C HIS A 57 4.28 -9.25 -3.72
N ALA A 58 3.47 -9.69 -2.78
CA ALA A 58 2.46 -8.81 -2.17
C ALA A 58 3.20 -7.79 -1.30
N LEU A 59 2.82 -6.52 -1.43
CA LEU A 59 3.54 -5.42 -0.79
C LEU A 59 2.89 -5.02 0.52
N THR A 60 3.72 -4.81 1.56
CA THR A 60 3.25 -4.16 2.79
C THR A 60 3.43 -2.65 2.68
N PHE A 61 2.60 -1.91 3.41
CA PHE A 61 2.58 -0.45 3.38
C PHE A 61 3.94 0.14 3.75
N GLU A 62 4.53 -0.33 4.85
CA GLU A 62 5.83 0.18 5.30
C GLU A 62 6.93 -0.06 4.26
N ALA A 63 7.02 -1.28 3.73
CA ALA A 63 8.04 -1.62 2.73
C ALA A 63 7.87 -0.81 1.45
N PHE A 64 6.63 -0.63 1.02
CA PHE A 64 6.32 0.16 -0.18
C PHE A 64 6.71 1.62 0.00
N LEU A 65 6.31 2.24 1.11
CA LEU A 65 6.68 3.64 1.39
C LEU A 65 8.19 3.82 1.47
N ARG A 66 8.87 2.90 2.17
CA ARG A 66 10.33 2.98 2.30
C ARG A 66 11.01 2.97 0.94
N ASP A 67 10.59 2.06 0.06
CA ASP A 67 11.13 1.97 -1.29
C ASP A 67 10.92 3.27 -2.07
N ARG A 68 9.71 3.82 -2.03
CA ARG A 68 9.40 5.04 -2.77
C ARG A 68 10.11 6.27 -2.21
N LEU A 69 10.26 6.35 -0.89
CA LEU A 69 11.01 7.42 -0.25
C LEU A 69 12.50 7.36 -0.61
N GLN A 70 13.07 6.16 -0.70
CA GLN A 70 14.44 5.99 -1.16
C GLN A 70 14.62 6.43 -2.61
N SER A 71 13.58 6.33 -3.42
CA SER A 71 13.58 6.79 -4.80
C SER A 71 13.34 8.30 -4.94
N GLY A 72 13.12 9.00 -3.84
CA GLY A 72 12.92 10.44 -3.83
C GLY A 72 11.48 10.91 -3.92
N GLN A 73 10.52 10.01 -3.92
CA GLN A 73 9.11 10.38 -3.92
C GLN A 73 8.68 10.87 -2.54
N ARG A 74 7.86 11.92 -2.49
CA ARG A 74 7.44 12.56 -1.24
C ARG A 74 5.94 12.77 -1.13
N LYS A 75 5.18 12.56 -2.20
CA LYS A 75 3.75 12.87 -2.23
C LYS A 75 2.94 11.61 -2.45
N PHE A 76 2.06 11.30 -1.50
CA PHE A 76 1.29 10.06 -1.50
C PHE A 76 -0.18 10.35 -1.23
N LEU A 77 -1.05 9.67 -1.98
CA LEU A 77 -2.48 9.62 -1.71
C LEU A 77 -2.83 8.20 -1.30
N VAL A 78 -3.29 8.03 -0.08
CA VAL A 78 -3.69 6.71 0.43
C VAL A 78 -5.20 6.61 0.44
N VAL A 79 -5.72 5.60 -0.27
CA VAL A 79 -7.14 5.27 -0.29
C VAL A 79 -7.35 4.01 0.54
N PRO A 80 -7.83 4.14 1.78
CA PRO A 80 -8.00 2.98 2.65
C PRO A 80 -9.27 2.21 2.34
N LEU A 81 -9.18 0.88 2.37
CA LEU A 81 -10.30 -0.03 2.26
C LEU A 81 -10.46 -0.79 3.57
N PHE A 82 -11.10 -0.16 4.54
CA PHE A 82 -11.38 -0.77 5.83
C PHE A 82 -12.86 -0.69 6.12
N PHE A 83 -13.38 -1.74 6.73
CA PHE A 83 -14.78 -1.79 7.14
C PHE A 83 -14.85 -1.61 8.65
N GLY A 84 -15.65 -0.63 9.11
CA GLY A 84 -15.81 -0.33 10.52
C GLY A 84 -14.63 0.44 11.11
N GLN A 85 -14.58 0.51 12.45
CA GLN A 85 -13.48 1.17 13.15
C GLN A 85 -12.23 0.31 13.08
N SER A 86 -11.09 0.95 12.79
CA SER A 86 -9.84 0.25 12.63
C SER A 86 -8.70 0.97 13.33
N ARG A 87 -7.89 0.22 14.08
CA ARG A 87 -6.63 0.72 14.64
C ARG A 87 -5.64 1.12 13.53
N ALA A 88 -5.82 0.58 12.32
CA ALA A 88 -4.97 0.95 11.21
C ALA A 88 -4.96 2.46 10.97
N LEU A 89 -6.16 3.08 10.97
CA LEU A 89 -6.28 4.52 10.72
C LEU A 89 -5.86 5.37 11.92
N THR A 90 -6.04 4.88 13.14
CA THR A 90 -5.80 5.67 14.35
C THR A 90 -4.40 5.49 14.94
N SER A 91 -3.76 4.35 14.70
CA SER A 91 -2.46 4.03 15.30
C SER A 91 -1.43 3.54 14.29
N PHE A 92 -1.71 2.46 13.57
CA PHE A 92 -0.69 1.80 12.75
C PHE A 92 -0.18 2.65 11.61
N ILE A 93 -1.08 3.30 10.84
CA ILE A 93 -0.66 4.17 9.74
C ILE A 93 0.09 5.39 10.26
N PRO A 94 -0.41 6.14 11.25
CA PRO A 94 0.35 7.25 11.81
C PRO A 94 1.71 6.84 12.38
N ASP A 95 1.80 5.71 13.06
CA ASP A 95 3.06 5.23 13.64
C ASP A 95 4.09 4.89 12.56
N ILE A 96 3.67 4.20 11.49
CA ILE A 96 4.54 3.88 10.37
C ILE A 96 5.04 5.16 9.69
N VAL A 97 4.15 6.09 9.42
CA VAL A 97 4.49 7.36 8.79
C VAL A 97 5.47 8.15 9.67
N SER A 98 5.22 8.25 10.97
CA SER A 98 6.11 8.95 11.90
C SER A 98 7.50 8.32 11.93
N SER A 99 7.58 6.99 11.98
CA SER A 99 8.86 6.28 11.97
C SER A 99 9.66 6.55 10.69
N LEU A 100 8.99 6.55 9.56
CA LEU A 100 9.65 6.82 8.27
C LEU A 100 10.01 8.29 8.13
N GLN A 101 9.23 9.22 8.65
CA GLN A 101 9.56 10.64 8.65
C GLN A 101 10.81 10.93 9.48
N ALA A 102 10.98 10.22 10.59
CA ALA A 102 12.18 10.34 11.40
C ALA A 102 13.44 9.93 10.62
N LYS A 103 13.31 8.99 9.67
CA LYS A 103 14.42 8.48 8.89
C LYS A 103 14.62 9.24 7.57
N PHE A 104 13.55 9.58 6.88
CA PHE A 104 13.61 10.14 5.52
C PHE A 104 13.23 11.61 5.45
N GLY A 105 12.80 12.22 6.55
CA GLY A 105 12.33 13.59 6.56
C GLY A 105 10.85 13.71 6.22
N HIS A 106 10.37 14.93 6.12
CA HIS A 106 8.97 15.23 5.88
C HIS A 106 8.47 14.72 4.52
N PHE A 107 7.30 14.13 4.52
CA PHE A 107 6.60 13.76 3.30
C PHE A 107 5.10 13.75 3.53
#